data_1dd4c3ece8d388c7d7f92720caa64ea5
#
_entry.id   1dd4c3ece8d388c7d7f92720caa64ea5
#
_cell.length_a   1.000
_cell.length_b   1.000
_cell.length_c   1.000
_cell.angle_alpha   90.00
_cell.angle_beta   90.00
_cell.angle_gamma   90.00
#
_symmetry.space_group_name_H-M   'P 1'
#
loop_
_entity.id
_entity.type
_entity.pdbx_description
1 polymer ?
#
loop_
_entity_poly.entity_id
_entity_poly.type
_entity_poly.pdbx_seq_one_letter_code
_entity_poly.pdbx_strand_id
1 'polypeptide(L)'
;MTQTQTTLEAFYEGWETYQGHLVKAIGPLSPEQLALRAAPNLRSIGELTTHIVRTRAGWFHNAIGEGTDETAPLATWNADMPPRSAAELVAGLEATWRLVRDALARWTPEVLAQPFPREWQGQTYTLTRQWIVWHLIEHDLHHGGELFFSLGMHGLEAVNI
;
A
#
# COMPACT_ATOMS: atom_id res chain seq x y z
N MET A 1 -29.22 -3.22 -18.69
CA MET A 1 -29.15 -2.03 -17.81
C MET A 1 -27.69 -1.67 -17.65
N THR A 2 -27.24 -0.59 -18.26
CA THR A 2 -25.90 -0.06 -18.10
C THR A 2 -25.80 0.49 -16.67
N GLN A 3 -25.05 -0.18 -15.81
CA GLN A 3 -24.71 0.36 -14.50
C GLN A 3 -23.92 1.65 -14.74
N THR A 4 -24.43 2.77 -14.26
CA THR A 4 -23.71 4.03 -14.34
C THR A 4 -22.54 3.90 -13.39
N GLN A 5 -21.33 3.73 -13.92
CA GLN A 5 -20.10 3.69 -13.14
C GLN A 5 -19.99 5.01 -12.37
N THR A 6 -19.85 4.95 -11.06
CA THR A 6 -19.66 6.16 -10.25
C THR A 6 -18.25 6.72 -10.49
N THR A 7 -18.08 8.04 -10.30
CA THR A 7 -16.76 8.68 -10.45
C THR A 7 -15.70 8.06 -9.53
N LEU A 8 -16.13 7.55 -8.36
CA LEU A 8 -15.25 6.88 -7.40
C LEU A 8 -14.78 5.50 -7.90
N GLU A 9 -15.65 4.73 -8.57
CA GLU A 9 -15.27 3.42 -9.14
C GLU A 9 -14.15 3.57 -10.18
N ALA A 10 -14.26 4.54 -11.10
CA ALA A 10 -13.22 4.81 -12.09
C ALA A 10 -11.87 5.20 -11.45
N PHE A 11 -11.91 5.91 -10.34
CA PHE A 11 -10.73 6.30 -9.59
C PHE A 11 -10.06 5.09 -8.90
N TYR A 12 -10.84 4.19 -8.32
CA TYR A 12 -10.34 2.98 -7.68
C TYR A 12 -9.82 1.95 -8.69
N GLU A 13 -10.38 1.89 -9.89
CA GLU A 13 -9.89 1.07 -10.99
C GLU A 13 -8.43 1.42 -11.35
N GLY A 14 -8.10 2.70 -11.39
CA GLY A 14 -6.71 3.17 -11.58
C GLY A 14 -5.77 2.71 -10.47
N TRP A 15 -6.24 2.73 -9.22
CA TRP A 15 -5.45 2.24 -8.09
C TRP A 15 -5.26 0.72 -8.12
N GLU A 16 -6.29 -0.05 -8.52
CA GLU A 16 -6.17 -1.51 -8.72
C GLU A 16 -5.16 -1.85 -9.82
N THR A 17 -5.17 -1.10 -10.92
CA THR A 17 -4.16 -1.23 -11.97
C THR A 17 -2.75 -1.00 -11.43
N TYR A 18 -2.55 0.04 -10.62
CA TYR A 18 -1.27 0.34 -9.99
C TYR A 18 -0.82 -0.77 -9.02
N GLN A 19 -1.75 -1.32 -8.24
CA GLN A 19 -1.51 -2.51 -7.40
C GLN A 19 -0.99 -3.69 -8.24
N GLY A 20 -1.60 -3.94 -9.40
CA GLY A 20 -1.13 -4.98 -10.32
C GLY A 20 0.30 -4.75 -10.81
N HIS A 21 0.69 -3.49 -11.04
CA HIS A 21 2.06 -3.14 -11.40
C HIS A 21 3.05 -3.45 -10.28
N LEU A 22 2.71 -3.15 -9.02
CA LEU A 22 3.55 -3.48 -7.86
C LEU A 22 3.77 -4.99 -7.75
N VAL A 23 2.70 -5.78 -7.82
CA VAL A 23 2.78 -7.26 -7.76
C VAL A 23 3.63 -7.82 -8.88
N LYS A 24 3.41 -7.36 -10.12
CA LYS A 24 4.17 -7.80 -11.29
C LYS A 24 5.66 -7.49 -11.17
N ALA A 25 6.00 -6.31 -10.65
CA ALA A 25 7.38 -5.89 -10.49
C ALA A 25 8.14 -6.67 -9.42
N ILE A 26 7.48 -7.02 -8.31
CA ILE A 26 8.10 -7.71 -7.16
C ILE A 26 8.19 -9.21 -7.37
N GLY A 27 7.18 -9.84 -7.98
CA GLY A 27 7.05 -11.28 -8.08
C GLY A 27 8.29 -12.04 -8.62
N PRO A 28 8.97 -11.56 -9.68
CA PRO A 28 10.13 -12.27 -10.25
C PRO A 28 11.46 -11.99 -9.57
N LEU A 29 11.53 -11.10 -8.54
CA LEU A 29 12.80 -10.65 -7.99
C LEU A 29 13.44 -11.68 -7.06
N SER A 30 14.76 -11.85 -7.22
CA SER A 30 15.59 -12.64 -6.29
C SER A 30 15.81 -11.88 -4.97
N PRO A 31 16.25 -12.56 -3.89
CA PRO A 31 16.63 -11.91 -2.64
C PRO A 31 17.68 -10.80 -2.83
N GLU A 32 18.65 -11.02 -3.71
CA GLU A 32 19.71 -10.06 -4.02
C GLU A 32 19.13 -8.82 -4.73
N GLN A 33 18.17 -9.01 -5.64
CA GLN A 33 17.50 -7.92 -6.33
C GLN A 33 16.59 -7.13 -5.37
N LEU A 34 15.91 -7.79 -4.43
CA LEU A 34 15.12 -7.13 -3.39
C LEU A 34 15.98 -6.29 -2.43
N ALA A 35 17.26 -6.63 -2.27
CA ALA A 35 18.20 -5.86 -1.44
C ALA A 35 18.78 -4.63 -2.14
N LEU A 36 18.57 -4.44 -3.44
CA LEU A 36 19.07 -3.30 -4.21
C LEU A 36 18.44 -1.98 -3.73
N ARG A 37 19.25 -0.91 -3.78
CA ARG A 37 18.89 0.45 -3.37
C ARG A 37 19.28 1.42 -4.47
N ALA A 38 18.51 2.47 -4.69
CA ALA A 38 18.90 3.57 -5.60
C ALA A 38 20.11 4.35 -5.08
N ALA A 39 20.26 4.44 -3.74
CA ALA A 39 21.45 5.00 -3.07
C ALA A 39 21.63 4.33 -1.69
N PRO A 40 22.86 4.34 -1.10
CA PRO A 40 23.16 3.62 0.14
C PRO A 40 22.29 4.02 1.34
N ASN A 41 21.84 5.25 1.38
CA ASN A 41 21.01 5.82 2.45
C ASN A 41 19.50 5.73 2.20
N LEU A 42 19.08 5.15 1.07
CA LEU A 42 17.66 4.96 0.74
C LEU A 42 17.21 3.54 1.09
N ARG A 43 15.90 3.35 1.16
CA ARG A 43 15.31 2.02 1.34
C ARG A 43 15.60 1.12 0.14
N SER A 44 15.77 -0.18 0.39
CA SER A 44 15.82 -1.19 -0.66
C SER A 44 14.45 -1.42 -1.27
N ILE A 45 14.41 -2.10 -2.42
CA ILE A 45 13.17 -2.50 -3.08
C ILE A 45 12.28 -3.32 -2.13
N GLY A 46 12.85 -4.28 -1.40
CA GLY A 46 12.12 -5.08 -0.42
C GLY A 46 11.62 -4.26 0.77
N GLU A 47 12.42 -3.30 1.27
CA GLU A 47 12.01 -2.40 2.35
C GLU A 47 10.91 -1.43 1.93
N LEU A 48 10.94 -0.91 0.69
CA LEU A 48 9.87 -0.08 0.13
C LEU A 48 8.56 -0.88 0.06
N THR A 49 8.61 -2.10 -0.46
CA THR A 49 7.43 -2.98 -0.54
C THR A 49 6.89 -3.32 0.85
N THR A 50 7.77 -3.67 1.79
CA THR A 50 7.42 -3.90 3.20
C THR A 50 6.70 -2.69 3.80
N HIS A 51 7.19 -1.48 3.50
CA HIS A 51 6.61 -0.24 3.99
C HIS A 51 5.22 0.04 3.42
N ILE A 52 5.00 -0.22 2.14
CA ILE A 52 3.67 -0.12 1.51
C ILE A 52 2.68 -1.05 2.20
N VAL A 53 3.03 -2.34 2.33
CA VAL A 53 2.18 -3.36 2.97
C VAL A 53 1.83 -2.98 4.40
N ARG A 54 2.86 -2.65 5.20
CA ARG A 54 2.70 -2.25 6.60
C ARG A 54 1.80 -1.02 6.74
N THR A 55 1.97 -0.02 5.90
CA THR A 55 1.19 1.22 5.99
C THR A 55 -0.28 0.98 5.73
N ARG A 56 -0.63 0.23 4.68
CA ARG A 56 -2.02 -0.15 4.40
C ARG A 56 -2.63 -0.90 5.59
N ALA A 57 -1.97 -1.97 6.06
CA ALA A 57 -2.44 -2.76 7.19
C ALA A 57 -2.53 -1.91 8.47
N GLY A 58 -1.53 -1.09 8.75
CA GLY A 58 -1.46 -0.26 9.96
C GLY A 58 -2.59 0.77 10.05
N TRP A 59 -2.94 1.43 8.95
CA TRP A 59 -4.07 2.36 8.92
C TRP A 59 -5.40 1.66 9.19
N PHE A 60 -5.62 0.49 8.61
CA PHE A 60 -6.85 -0.27 8.84
C PHE A 60 -6.95 -0.82 10.26
N HIS A 61 -5.86 -1.38 10.82
CA HIS A 61 -5.89 -1.94 12.18
C HIS A 61 -5.85 -0.87 13.27
N ASN A 62 -4.92 0.10 13.17
CA ASN A 62 -4.61 0.99 14.28
C ASN A 62 -5.40 2.30 14.27
N ALA A 63 -5.95 2.71 13.13
CA ALA A 63 -6.70 3.95 13.03
C ALA A 63 -8.19 3.71 12.78
N ILE A 64 -8.54 2.85 11.82
CA ILE A 64 -9.94 2.60 11.44
C ILE A 64 -10.58 1.51 12.30
N GLY A 65 -9.79 0.54 12.78
CA GLY A 65 -10.28 -0.62 13.53
C GLY A 65 -11.02 -1.65 12.66
N GLU A 66 -10.77 -1.68 11.35
CA GLU A 66 -11.41 -2.57 10.37
C GLU A 66 -10.44 -3.58 9.72
N GLY A 67 -9.31 -3.88 10.36
CA GLY A 67 -8.37 -4.90 9.90
C GLY A 67 -8.95 -6.32 10.05
N THR A 68 -8.31 -7.28 9.38
CA THR A 68 -8.65 -8.71 9.45
C THR A 68 -7.55 -9.51 10.15
N ASP A 69 -7.85 -10.74 10.59
CA ASP A 69 -6.84 -11.64 11.20
C ASP A 69 -5.69 -11.93 10.22
N GLU A 70 -5.97 -12.01 8.92
CA GLU A 70 -4.97 -12.19 7.86
C GLU A 70 -4.01 -11.00 7.79
N THR A 71 -4.50 -9.79 7.94
CA THR A 71 -3.70 -8.56 7.77
C THR A 71 -3.12 -8.01 9.07
N ALA A 72 -3.54 -8.52 10.24
CA ALA A 72 -3.02 -8.10 11.54
C ALA A 72 -1.50 -8.24 11.67
N PRO A 73 -0.87 -9.37 11.30
CA PRO A 73 0.59 -9.51 11.36
C PRO A 73 1.32 -8.52 10.44
N LEU A 74 0.70 -8.13 9.31
CA LEU A 74 1.30 -7.24 8.31
C LEU A 74 1.46 -5.82 8.85
N ALA A 75 0.59 -5.39 9.76
CA ALA A 75 0.66 -4.07 10.40
C ALA A 75 1.92 -3.88 11.28
N THR A 76 2.58 -4.98 11.65
CA THR A 76 3.81 -4.97 12.47
C THR A 76 5.09 -5.14 11.64
N TRP A 77 5.00 -5.32 10.33
CA TRP A 77 6.17 -5.44 9.47
C TRP A 77 7.03 -4.17 9.56
N ASN A 78 8.35 -4.34 9.66
CA ASN A 78 9.30 -3.23 9.68
C ASN A 78 10.64 -3.61 9.05
N ALA A 79 11.52 -2.64 8.86
CA ALA A 79 12.83 -2.83 8.24
C ALA A 79 13.84 -3.59 9.14
N ASP A 80 13.60 -3.63 10.47
CA ASP A 80 14.48 -4.30 11.44
C ASP A 80 14.22 -5.82 11.49
N MET A 81 13.17 -6.29 10.83
CA MET A 81 12.86 -7.72 10.70
C MET A 81 13.71 -8.35 9.59
N PRO A 82 13.90 -9.69 9.61
CA PRO A 82 14.56 -10.38 8.50
C PRO A 82 13.92 -10.02 7.14
N PRO A 83 14.76 -9.90 6.07
CA PRO A 83 14.26 -9.66 4.72
C PRO A 83 13.22 -10.69 4.31
N ARG A 84 12.18 -10.25 3.62
CA ARG A 84 11.11 -11.11 3.10
C ARG A 84 11.38 -11.52 1.68
N SER A 85 10.95 -12.73 1.33
CA SER A 85 10.96 -13.21 -0.04
C SER A 85 9.98 -12.44 -0.92
N ALA A 86 10.18 -12.49 -2.24
CA ALA A 86 9.23 -11.92 -3.21
C ALA A 86 7.81 -12.49 -3.02
N ALA A 87 7.69 -13.79 -2.74
CA ALA A 87 6.40 -14.43 -2.51
C ALA A 87 5.67 -13.89 -1.28
N GLU A 88 6.38 -13.66 -0.16
CA GLU A 88 5.79 -13.03 1.04
C GLU A 88 5.38 -11.59 0.79
N LEU A 89 6.19 -10.83 0.07
CA LEU A 89 5.88 -9.44 -0.28
C LEU A 89 4.66 -9.34 -1.20
N VAL A 90 4.57 -10.20 -2.21
CA VAL A 90 3.39 -10.29 -3.09
C VAL A 90 2.15 -10.68 -2.30
N ALA A 91 2.23 -11.70 -1.44
CA ALA A 91 1.10 -12.10 -0.59
C ALA A 91 0.63 -10.95 0.32
N GLY A 92 1.57 -10.19 0.90
CA GLY A 92 1.26 -9.00 1.70
C GLY A 92 0.60 -7.88 0.88
N LEU A 93 1.10 -7.59 -0.32
CA LEU A 93 0.48 -6.63 -1.25
C LEU A 93 -0.95 -7.02 -1.61
N GLU A 94 -1.18 -8.31 -1.93
CA GLU A 94 -2.50 -8.81 -2.30
C GLU A 94 -3.47 -8.83 -1.11
N ALA A 95 -3.03 -9.27 0.07
CA ALA A 95 -3.86 -9.29 1.27
C ALA A 95 -4.31 -7.87 1.67
N THR A 96 -3.38 -6.91 1.68
CA THR A 96 -3.70 -5.52 2.01
C THR A 96 -4.52 -4.84 0.93
N TRP A 97 -4.35 -5.20 -0.34
CA TRP A 97 -5.21 -4.71 -1.41
C TRP A 97 -6.65 -5.22 -1.26
N ARG A 98 -6.83 -6.52 -0.98
CA ARG A 98 -8.19 -7.06 -0.70
C ARG A 98 -8.86 -6.29 0.44
N LEU A 99 -8.14 -6.01 1.53
CA LEU A 99 -8.65 -5.22 2.65
C LEU A 99 -9.13 -3.83 2.23
N VAL A 100 -8.32 -3.11 1.44
CA VAL A 100 -8.67 -1.78 0.90
C VAL A 100 -9.89 -1.86 -0.01
N ARG A 101 -9.86 -2.73 -1.02
CA ARG A 101 -10.93 -2.90 -2.02
C ARG A 101 -12.26 -3.24 -1.36
N ASP A 102 -12.26 -4.19 -0.42
CA ASP A 102 -13.47 -4.64 0.25
C ASP A 102 -14.06 -3.57 1.18
N ALA A 103 -13.20 -2.71 1.77
CA ALA A 103 -13.65 -1.54 2.51
C ALA A 103 -14.31 -0.51 1.59
N LEU A 104 -13.66 -0.18 0.47
CA LEU A 104 -14.18 0.77 -0.51
C LEU A 104 -15.52 0.31 -1.12
N ALA A 105 -15.72 -0.99 -1.31
CA ALA A 105 -16.98 -1.56 -1.77
C ALA A 105 -18.13 -1.43 -0.75
N ARG A 106 -17.82 -1.29 0.54
CA ARG A 106 -18.81 -1.20 1.63
C ARG A 106 -19.07 0.22 2.12
N TRP A 107 -18.08 1.09 2.03
CA TRP A 107 -18.18 2.44 2.58
C TRP A 107 -19.06 3.33 1.73
N THR A 108 -20.06 3.93 2.39
CA THR A 108 -20.90 4.98 1.79
C THR A 108 -20.22 6.35 1.93
N PRO A 109 -20.70 7.38 1.19
CA PRO A 109 -20.21 8.75 1.38
C PRO A 109 -20.29 9.24 2.83
N GLU A 110 -21.33 8.85 3.57
CA GLU A 110 -21.51 9.20 4.97
C GLU A 110 -20.44 8.54 5.85
N VAL A 111 -20.12 7.26 5.60
CA VAL A 111 -19.04 6.52 6.30
C VAL A 111 -17.68 7.12 5.97
N LEU A 112 -17.42 7.48 4.71
CA LEU A 112 -16.18 8.13 4.29
C LEU A 112 -15.96 9.48 4.99
N ALA A 113 -17.04 10.25 5.23
CA ALA A 113 -16.99 11.55 5.87
C ALA A 113 -16.92 11.50 7.41
N GLN A 114 -17.15 10.34 8.04
CA GLN A 114 -17.13 10.23 9.50
C GLN A 114 -15.77 10.62 10.07
N PRO A 115 -15.73 11.61 11.00
CA PRO A 115 -14.49 12.00 11.67
C PRO A 115 -14.14 11.01 12.79
N PHE A 116 -12.84 10.84 13.03
CA PHE A 116 -12.33 10.15 14.21
C PHE A 116 -11.03 10.80 14.70
N PRO A 117 -10.74 10.77 16.02
CA PRO A 117 -9.53 11.34 16.56
C PRO A 117 -8.31 10.42 16.27
N ARG A 118 -7.18 11.04 15.99
CA ARG A 118 -5.89 10.39 15.81
C ARG A 118 -4.82 11.11 16.62
N GLU A 119 -4.21 10.40 17.57
CA GLU A 119 -3.04 10.91 18.29
C GLU A 119 -1.78 10.72 17.43
N TRP A 120 -1.03 11.82 17.24
CA TRP A 120 0.24 11.81 16.54
C TRP A 120 1.20 12.83 17.16
N GLN A 121 2.38 12.38 17.61
CA GLN A 121 3.41 13.21 18.23
C GLN A 121 2.88 14.09 19.40
N GLY A 122 1.98 13.55 20.21
CA GLY A 122 1.37 14.25 21.34
C GLY A 122 0.31 15.28 20.98
N GLN A 123 -0.14 15.32 19.73
CA GLN A 123 -1.25 16.15 19.26
C GLN A 123 -2.40 15.28 18.75
N THR A 124 -3.63 15.74 18.99
CA THR A 124 -4.83 15.09 18.48
C THR A 124 -5.25 15.74 17.18
N TYR A 125 -5.34 14.95 16.12
CA TYR A 125 -5.87 15.33 14.81
C TYR A 125 -7.25 14.73 14.62
N THR A 126 -8.11 15.42 13.90
CA THR A 126 -9.38 14.86 13.42
C THR A 126 -9.19 14.45 11.97
N LEU A 127 -9.28 13.15 11.72
CA LEU A 127 -9.17 12.56 10.38
C LEU A 127 -10.51 11.97 9.95
N THR A 128 -10.66 11.69 8.66
CA THR A 128 -11.79 10.96 8.09
C THR A 128 -11.29 9.74 7.32
N ARG A 129 -12.16 8.76 7.06
CA ARG A 129 -11.82 7.64 6.16
C ARG A 129 -11.47 8.12 4.76
N GLN A 130 -12.13 9.16 4.28
CA GLN A 130 -11.81 9.79 2.99
C GLN A 130 -10.37 10.31 2.95
N TRP A 131 -9.89 10.93 4.02
CA TRP A 131 -8.50 11.39 4.13
C TRP A 131 -7.54 10.21 4.11
N ILE A 132 -7.87 9.10 4.81
CA ILE A 132 -7.04 7.89 4.80
C ILE A 132 -6.94 7.27 3.41
N VAL A 133 -8.05 7.18 2.68
CA VAL A 133 -8.05 6.67 1.29
C VAL A 133 -7.09 7.51 0.44
N TRP A 134 -7.20 8.84 0.51
CA TRP A 134 -6.28 9.72 -0.22
C TRP A 134 -4.82 9.50 0.21
N HIS A 135 -4.55 9.44 1.50
CA HIS A 135 -3.21 9.22 2.03
C HIS A 135 -2.62 7.86 1.59
N LEU A 136 -3.41 6.81 1.55
CA LEU A 136 -2.96 5.51 1.06
C LEU A 136 -2.64 5.51 -0.44
N ILE A 137 -3.43 6.20 -1.25
CA ILE A 137 -3.14 6.37 -2.68
C ILE A 137 -1.83 7.16 -2.87
N GLU A 138 -1.71 8.32 -2.22
CA GLU A 138 -0.51 9.14 -2.25
C GLU A 138 0.73 8.33 -1.82
N HIS A 139 0.62 7.58 -0.74
CA HIS A 139 1.68 6.75 -0.19
C HIS A 139 2.09 5.63 -1.16
N ASP A 140 1.13 4.94 -1.77
CA ASP A 140 1.41 3.89 -2.75
C ASP A 140 2.08 4.45 -4.01
N LEU A 141 1.61 5.58 -4.53
CA LEU A 141 2.19 6.23 -5.70
C LEU A 141 3.60 6.74 -5.41
N HIS A 142 3.81 7.34 -4.23
CA HIS A 142 5.12 7.85 -3.84
C HIS A 142 6.16 6.72 -3.72
N HIS A 143 5.89 5.73 -2.88
CA HIS A 143 6.85 4.65 -2.63
C HIS A 143 6.93 3.64 -3.79
N GLY A 144 5.86 3.46 -4.54
CA GLY A 144 5.90 2.70 -5.78
C GLY A 144 6.75 3.39 -6.85
N GLY A 145 6.68 4.72 -6.95
CA GLY A 145 7.55 5.50 -7.82
C GLY A 145 9.04 5.36 -7.45
N GLU A 146 9.37 5.42 -6.15
CA GLU A 146 10.73 5.16 -5.65
C GLU A 146 11.20 3.73 -5.99
N LEU A 147 10.30 2.74 -5.87
CA LEU A 147 10.56 1.35 -6.19
C LEU A 147 10.85 1.16 -7.67
N PHE A 148 10.00 1.67 -8.56
CA PHE A 148 10.19 1.58 -10.01
C PHE A 148 11.44 2.33 -10.47
N PHE A 149 11.72 3.49 -9.89
CA PHE A 149 12.95 4.22 -10.12
C PHE A 149 14.18 3.38 -9.72
N SER A 150 14.13 2.74 -8.55
CA SER A 150 15.20 1.87 -8.06
C SER A 150 15.45 0.67 -8.98
N LEU A 151 14.37 0.03 -9.47
CA LEU A 151 14.46 -1.05 -10.47
C LEU A 151 15.15 -0.57 -11.75
N GLY A 152 14.73 0.55 -12.31
CA GLY A 152 15.31 1.14 -13.51
C GLY A 152 16.79 1.50 -13.36
N MET A 153 17.22 2.01 -12.20
CA MET A 153 18.61 2.30 -11.88
C MET A 153 19.51 1.06 -11.96
N HIS A 154 18.95 -0.11 -11.73
CA HIS A 154 19.67 -1.41 -11.77
C HIS A 154 19.41 -2.20 -13.06
N GLY A 155 18.78 -1.58 -14.07
CA GLY A 155 18.50 -2.25 -15.35
C GLY A 155 17.46 -3.37 -15.26
N LEU A 156 16.65 -3.37 -14.21
CA LEU A 156 15.53 -4.31 -14.05
C LEU A 156 14.26 -3.72 -14.70
N GLU A 157 13.31 -4.60 -15.05
CA GLU A 157 12.05 -4.17 -15.67
C GLU A 157 11.28 -3.28 -14.69
N ALA A 158 11.15 -2.00 -15.06
CA ALA A 158 10.29 -1.05 -14.38
C ALA A 158 9.00 -0.87 -15.18
N VAL A 159 7.91 -0.58 -14.46
CA VAL A 159 6.63 -0.31 -15.11
C VAL A 159 6.73 0.96 -15.96
N ASN A 160 6.30 0.87 -17.20
CA ASN A 160 6.08 2.00 -18.07
C ASN A 160 4.56 2.31 -18.02
N ILE A 161 4.20 3.40 -17.38
CA ILE A 161 2.80 3.84 -17.20
C ILE A 161 2.39 4.67 -18.39
#